data_04da8370895bcabc294945f19ab8022f
#
_entry.id   04da8370895bcabc294945f19ab8022f
#
_cell.length_a   1.000
_cell.length_b   1.000
_cell.length_c   1.000
_cell.angle_alpha   90.00
_cell.angle_beta   90.00
_cell.angle_gamma   90.00
#
_symmetry.space_group_name_H-M   'P 1'
#
loop_
_entity.id
_entity.type
_entity.pdbx_description
1 polymer ?
#
loop_
_entity_poly.entity_id
_entity_poly.type
_entity_poly.pdbx_seq_one_letter_code
_entity_poly.pdbx_strand_id
1 'polypeptide(L)'
;FALAPRGAPHPATNFPAAIVAIGGHPRAPYASLMREDLIQRYDMAVPRYTSYPTAPHFSPAVNGETYARWLAALDPAAPLSLYLHIAYCAEMCWFCGCHTKATRKYAPVADYLDALLEEARLVARALPARMRIGHIHFGGGSPTLLTPGDFGRTLAHLREHYNVTLDAEIAVELDPRTADEAYVAAMARAGVTRASIGVQDFDARVQKAINRIQPHDVTARVIGWLRAHGVSAINMDLCYGLPYQTVASLLGTVDKAAALAPSRIALFGYAHV
;
A
#
# COMPACT_ATOMS: atom_id res chain seq x y z
N PHE A 1 -7.05 6.14 -10.53
CA PHE A 1 -8.18 6.23 -9.59
C PHE A 1 -9.04 4.98 -9.72
N ALA A 2 -9.33 4.26 -8.67
CA ALA A 2 -10.17 3.07 -8.72
C ALA A 2 -11.19 3.09 -7.58
N LEU A 3 -12.44 2.83 -7.91
CA LEU A 3 -13.56 2.67 -6.98
C LEU A 3 -13.90 1.18 -6.90
N ALA A 4 -13.81 0.59 -5.72
CA ALA A 4 -14.30 -0.76 -5.47
C ALA A 4 -15.52 -0.71 -4.53
N PRO A 5 -16.68 -1.26 -4.91
CA PRO A 5 -17.78 -1.47 -3.98
C PRO A 5 -17.39 -2.56 -2.97
N ARG A 6 -17.67 -2.35 -1.69
CA ARG A 6 -17.58 -3.44 -0.71
C ARG A 6 -18.62 -4.49 -1.05
N GLY A 7 -18.17 -5.72 -1.31
CA GLY A 7 -19.06 -6.88 -1.41
C GLY A 7 -19.87 -7.08 -0.12
N ALA A 8 -21.02 -7.77 -0.25
CA ALA A 8 -21.88 -8.14 0.86
C ALA A 8 -21.07 -8.76 2.03
N PRO A 9 -21.48 -8.58 3.29
CA PRO A 9 -20.76 -9.11 4.43
C PRO A 9 -20.64 -10.63 4.30
N HIS A 10 -19.42 -11.12 4.18
CA HIS A 10 -19.13 -12.54 4.41
C HIS A 10 -19.57 -12.88 5.84
N PRO A 11 -20.27 -14.01 6.05
CA PRO A 11 -20.59 -14.45 7.40
C PRO A 11 -19.29 -14.54 8.17
N ALA A 12 -19.27 -13.89 9.33
CA ALA A 12 -18.12 -13.89 10.23
C ALA A 12 -17.78 -15.34 10.59
N THR A 13 -16.77 -15.89 9.93
CA THR A 13 -16.08 -17.06 10.45
C THR A 13 -15.29 -16.56 11.64
N ASN A 14 -15.76 -16.94 12.85
CA ASN A 14 -15.02 -16.79 14.09
C ASN A 14 -13.69 -17.55 13.95
N PHE A 15 -12.66 -16.87 13.49
CA PHE A 15 -11.29 -17.32 13.74
C PHE A 15 -11.00 -16.96 15.20
N PRO A 16 -10.63 -17.96 16.04
CA PRO A 16 -10.14 -17.62 17.36
C PRO A 16 -8.93 -16.71 17.20
N ALA A 17 -8.95 -15.57 17.87
CA ALA A 17 -7.83 -14.65 17.93
C ALA A 17 -6.70 -15.35 18.69
N ALA A 18 -5.91 -16.15 18.00
CA ALA A 18 -4.61 -16.59 18.47
C ALA A 18 -3.64 -15.43 18.25
N ILE A 19 -3.69 -14.43 19.14
CA ILE A 19 -2.58 -13.52 19.33
C ILE A 19 -1.48 -14.37 19.95
N VAL A 20 -0.54 -14.83 19.15
CA VAL A 20 0.71 -15.38 19.64
C VAL A 20 1.48 -14.21 20.25
N ALA A 21 1.42 -14.09 21.57
CA ALA A 21 2.32 -13.24 22.32
C ALA A 21 3.74 -13.74 22.01
N ILE A 22 4.55 -12.90 21.35
CA ILE A 22 5.97 -13.16 21.13
C ILE A 22 6.68 -12.89 22.45
N GLY A 23 6.63 -13.84 23.36
CA GLY A 23 7.36 -13.90 24.60
C GLY A 23 7.79 -15.33 24.81
N GLY A 24 9.08 -15.62 24.56
CA GLY A 24 9.81 -16.73 25.17
C GLY A 24 9.29 -18.17 24.97
N HIS A 25 8.73 -18.54 23.84
CA HIS A 25 8.43 -19.94 23.56
C HIS A 25 9.55 -20.62 22.79
N PRO A 26 9.95 -21.86 23.17
CA PRO A 26 10.87 -22.65 22.36
C PRO A 26 10.26 -22.80 20.96
N ARG A 27 11.06 -22.51 19.94
CA ARG A 27 10.68 -22.65 18.53
C ARG A 27 10.15 -24.07 18.31
N ALA A 28 8.84 -24.25 18.26
CA ALA A 28 8.29 -25.45 17.66
C ALA A 28 8.85 -25.52 16.23
N PRO A 29 9.35 -26.64 15.77
CA PRO A 29 9.88 -26.74 14.42
C PRO A 29 8.76 -26.33 13.46
N TYR A 30 9.01 -25.32 12.65
CA TYR A 30 8.05 -24.78 11.67
C TYR A 30 7.46 -25.88 10.76
N ALA A 31 8.17 -27.00 10.59
CA ALA A 31 7.71 -28.16 9.86
C ALA A 31 6.39 -28.76 10.38
N SER A 32 6.04 -28.61 11.65
CA SER A 32 4.81 -29.18 12.22
C SER A 32 3.54 -28.33 11.96
N LEU A 33 3.70 -27.10 11.48
CA LEU A 33 2.58 -26.19 11.15
C LEU A 33 2.26 -26.17 9.66
N MET A 34 3.14 -26.71 8.82
CA MET A 34 2.95 -26.72 7.38
C MET A 34 2.20 -28.00 6.97
N ARG A 35 1.03 -27.81 6.37
CA ARG A 35 0.23 -28.86 5.75
C ARG A 35 0.91 -29.29 4.44
N GLU A 36 1.82 -30.27 4.51
CA GLU A 36 2.58 -30.75 3.35
C GLU A 36 1.67 -31.27 2.24
N ASP A 37 0.53 -31.87 2.60
CA ASP A 37 -0.52 -32.28 1.67
C ASP A 37 -1.09 -31.11 0.84
N LEU A 38 -1.24 -29.92 1.45
CA LEU A 38 -1.69 -28.72 0.74
C LEU A 38 -0.60 -28.20 -0.19
N ILE A 39 0.66 -28.21 0.26
CA ILE A 39 1.78 -27.78 -0.59
C ILE A 39 1.85 -28.68 -1.81
N GLN A 40 1.91 -30.00 -1.64
CA GLN A 40 1.96 -30.95 -2.77
C GLN A 40 0.76 -30.81 -3.71
N ARG A 41 -0.42 -30.52 -3.18
CA ARG A 41 -1.65 -30.36 -3.98
C ARG A 41 -1.67 -29.08 -4.80
N TYR A 42 -1.13 -27.99 -4.27
CA TYR A 42 -1.24 -26.65 -4.86
C TYR A 42 0.08 -26.07 -5.37
N ASP A 43 1.22 -26.78 -5.20
CA ASP A 43 2.52 -26.39 -5.76
C ASP A 43 2.53 -26.70 -7.27
N MET A 44 1.91 -25.78 -8.01
CA MET A 44 1.85 -25.83 -9.47
C MET A 44 2.09 -24.47 -10.06
N ALA A 45 2.67 -24.42 -11.25
CA ALA A 45 2.81 -23.19 -12.00
C ALA A 45 1.43 -22.67 -12.41
N VAL A 46 1.02 -21.52 -11.86
CA VAL A 46 -0.23 -20.86 -12.23
C VAL A 46 0.06 -19.50 -12.85
N PRO A 47 -0.74 -19.04 -13.81
CA PRO A 47 -0.59 -17.69 -14.35
C PRO A 47 -0.74 -16.65 -13.24
N ARG A 48 0.17 -15.67 -13.23
CA ARG A 48 0.10 -14.57 -12.27
C ARG A 48 -0.83 -13.49 -12.81
N TYR A 49 -2.01 -13.38 -12.22
CA TYR A 49 -2.96 -12.34 -12.55
C TYR A 49 -2.81 -11.16 -11.59
N THR A 50 -2.63 -9.96 -12.14
CA THR A 50 -2.59 -8.70 -11.38
C THR A 50 -3.93 -8.00 -11.35
N SER A 51 -4.85 -8.39 -12.25
CA SER A 51 -6.20 -7.87 -12.35
C SER A 51 -7.15 -8.94 -12.91
N TYR A 52 -8.45 -8.74 -12.73
CA TYR A 52 -9.46 -9.56 -13.39
C TYR A 52 -10.59 -8.65 -13.92
N PRO A 53 -10.86 -8.65 -15.22
CA PRO A 53 -10.17 -9.41 -16.26
C PRO A 53 -8.69 -9.04 -16.38
N THR A 54 -7.89 -9.93 -16.96
CA THR A 54 -6.45 -9.69 -17.17
C THR A 54 -6.20 -8.68 -18.27
N ALA A 55 -5.07 -7.97 -18.23
CA ALA A 55 -4.73 -6.91 -19.18
C ALA A 55 -4.92 -7.27 -20.68
N PRO A 56 -4.63 -8.50 -21.16
CA PRO A 56 -4.92 -8.87 -22.55
C PRO A 56 -6.41 -8.81 -22.94
N HIS A 57 -7.32 -8.81 -21.97
CA HIS A 57 -8.77 -8.71 -22.21
C HIS A 57 -9.28 -7.26 -22.17
N PHE A 58 -8.42 -6.29 -21.90
CA PHE A 58 -8.83 -4.88 -21.94
C PHE A 58 -9.10 -4.47 -23.38
N SER A 59 -10.18 -3.76 -23.61
CA SER A 59 -10.57 -3.29 -24.92
C SER A 59 -11.01 -1.83 -24.88
N PRO A 60 -10.89 -1.10 -26.02
CA PRO A 60 -11.39 0.27 -26.14
C PRO A 60 -12.92 0.42 -25.98
N ALA A 61 -13.67 -0.70 -25.93
CA ALA A 61 -15.11 -0.69 -25.67
C ALA A 61 -15.45 -0.17 -24.26
N VAL A 62 -14.52 -0.29 -23.31
CA VAL A 62 -14.62 0.34 -21.98
C VAL A 62 -13.96 1.72 -22.07
N ASN A 63 -14.72 2.72 -22.40
CA ASN A 63 -14.31 4.12 -22.49
C ASN A 63 -14.87 4.97 -21.34
N GLY A 64 -14.59 6.26 -21.34
CA GLY A 64 -15.01 7.19 -20.30
C GLY A 64 -16.53 7.26 -20.12
N GLU A 65 -17.33 7.15 -21.19
CA GLU A 65 -18.79 7.14 -21.11
C GLU A 65 -19.31 5.87 -20.46
N THR A 66 -18.73 4.72 -20.80
CA THR A 66 -19.06 3.43 -20.17
C THR A 66 -18.74 3.49 -18.67
N TYR A 67 -17.57 4.03 -18.31
CA TYR A 67 -17.17 4.19 -16.91
C TYR A 67 -18.10 5.15 -16.16
N ALA A 68 -18.44 6.29 -16.75
CA ALA A 68 -19.39 7.24 -16.15
C ALA A 68 -20.78 6.63 -15.90
N ARG A 69 -21.29 5.80 -16.84
CA ARG A 69 -22.54 5.05 -16.63
C ARG A 69 -22.46 4.07 -15.46
N TRP A 70 -21.33 3.37 -15.31
CA TRP A 70 -21.13 2.46 -14.18
C TRP A 70 -21.09 3.21 -12.84
N LEU A 71 -20.40 4.36 -12.81
CA LEU A 71 -20.40 5.21 -11.62
C LEU A 71 -21.79 5.70 -11.25
N ALA A 72 -22.56 6.18 -12.23
CA ALA A 72 -23.93 6.67 -12.02
C ALA A 72 -24.91 5.56 -11.55
N ALA A 73 -24.63 4.30 -11.87
CA ALA A 73 -25.44 3.15 -11.49
C ALA A 73 -25.11 2.57 -10.10
N LEU A 74 -24.15 3.14 -9.38
CA LEU A 74 -23.80 2.67 -8.03
C LEU A 74 -24.94 2.94 -7.06
N ASP A 75 -25.11 2.04 -6.07
CA ASP A 75 -26.03 2.26 -4.96
C ASP A 75 -25.55 3.45 -4.10
N PRO A 76 -26.33 4.54 -3.99
CA PRO A 76 -25.92 5.71 -3.20
C PRO A 76 -25.69 5.41 -1.72
N ALA A 77 -26.26 4.34 -1.17
CA ALA A 77 -26.08 3.91 0.21
C ALA A 77 -24.80 3.12 0.44
N ALA A 78 -24.20 2.57 -0.62
CA ALA A 78 -22.99 1.77 -0.51
C ALA A 78 -21.74 2.65 -0.21
N PRO A 79 -20.89 2.28 0.76
CA PRO A 79 -19.66 2.99 0.99
C PRO A 79 -18.64 2.68 -0.12
N LEU A 80 -17.87 3.68 -0.50
CA LEU A 80 -16.77 3.56 -1.47
C LEU A 80 -15.42 3.52 -0.80
N SER A 81 -14.46 2.90 -1.50
CA SER A 81 -13.03 3.01 -1.23
C SER A 81 -12.37 3.79 -2.38
N LEU A 82 -11.53 4.75 -2.05
CA LEU A 82 -10.73 5.52 -3.02
C LEU A 82 -9.29 5.03 -3.01
N TYR A 83 -8.72 4.79 -4.18
CA TYR A 83 -7.30 4.58 -4.37
C TYR A 83 -6.73 5.73 -5.20
N LEU A 84 -5.72 6.43 -4.67
CA LEU A 84 -5.00 7.48 -5.35
C LEU A 84 -3.60 6.97 -5.72
N HIS A 85 -3.32 6.95 -7.01
CA HIS A 85 -2.04 6.48 -7.53
C HIS A 85 -1.08 7.64 -7.72
N ILE A 86 0.02 7.67 -6.97
CA ILE A 86 1.09 8.67 -7.14
C ILE A 86 2.17 8.05 -8.03
N ALA A 87 2.19 8.40 -9.32
CA ALA A 87 2.96 7.74 -10.35
C ALA A 87 4.45 8.13 -10.39
N TYR A 88 5.03 8.57 -9.27
CA TYR A 88 6.43 9.00 -9.22
C TYR A 88 7.18 8.45 -8.02
N CYS A 89 8.48 8.16 -8.24
CA CYS A 89 9.47 7.85 -7.22
C CYS A 89 10.69 8.77 -7.35
N ALA A 90 11.46 8.97 -6.29
CA ALA A 90 12.73 9.67 -6.37
C ALA A 90 13.77 8.86 -7.18
N GLU A 91 13.73 7.54 -7.04
CA GLU A 91 14.60 6.57 -7.71
C GLU A 91 13.86 5.26 -7.99
N MET A 92 14.23 4.57 -9.07
CA MET A 92 13.66 3.27 -9.39
C MET A 92 14.36 2.15 -8.64
N CYS A 93 13.58 1.34 -7.94
CA CYS A 93 14.05 0.06 -7.39
C CYS A 93 13.95 -1.01 -8.48
N TRP A 94 14.97 -1.86 -8.64
CA TRP A 94 15.04 -2.79 -9.78
C TRP A 94 14.11 -4.00 -9.67
N PHE A 95 13.55 -4.25 -8.51
CA PHE A 95 12.55 -5.30 -8.31
C PHE A 95 11.10 -4.81 -8.57
N CYS A 96 10.92 -3.49 -8.76
CA CYS A 96 9.60 -2.87 -8.72
C CYS A 96 8.84 -3.03 -10.03
N GLY A 97 7.62 -3.58 -9.95
CA GLY A 97 6.67 -3.67 -11.07
C GLY A 97 5.58 -2.60 -11.04
N CYS A 98 5.68 -1.57 -10.19
CA CYS A 98 4.68 -0.52 -10.10
C CYS A 98 4.71 0.39 -11.32
N HIS A 99 3.55 0.91 -11.71
CA HIS A 99 3.44 1.93 -12.75
C HIS A 99 3.94 3.28 -12.20
N THR A 100 5.23 3.56 -12.38
CA THR A 100 5.88 4.76 -11.84
C THR A 100 7.01 5.26 -12.73
N LYS A 101 7.38 6.52 -12.54
CA LYS A 101 8.52 7.17 -13.21
C LYS A 101 9.45 7.78 -12.16
N ALA A 102 10.77 7.70 -12.37
CA ALA A 102 11.71 8.39 -11.52
C ALA A 102 11.78 9.89 -11.84
N THR A 103 11.77 10.74 -10.82
CA THR A 103 12.00 12.18 -10.98
C THR A 103 12.66 12.74 -9.73
N ARG A 104 13.63 13.66 -9.97
CA ARG A 104 14.23 14.49 -8.91
C ARG A 104 13.67 15.91 -8.91
N LYS A 105 12.78 16.23 -9.87
CA LYS A 105 12.12 17.53 -9.99
C LYS A 105 10.70 17.41 -9.47
N TYR A 106 10.25 18.40 -8.70
CA TYR A 106 8.90 18.42 -8.15
C TYR A 106 7.83 18.84 -9.17
N ALA A 107 8.17 19.70 -10.14
CA ALA A 107 7.20 20.22 -11.11
C ALA A 107 6.37 19.13 -11.81
N PRO A 108 6.94 18.01 -12.35
CA PRO A 108 6.12 16.94 -12.93
C PRO A 108 5.17 16.27 -11.93
N VAL A 109 5.53 16.24 -10.64
CA VAL A 109 4.68 15.68 -9.58
C VAL A 109 3.50 16.62 -9.29
N ALA A 110 3.75 17.92 -9.26
CA ALA A 110 2.72 18.95 -9.09
C ALA A 110 1.72 18.96 -10.25
N ASP A 111 2.21 18.97 -11.49
CA ASP A 111 1.37 18.92 -12.70
C ASP A 111 0.49 17.65 -12.72
N TYR A 112 1.08 16.50 -12.35
CA TYR A 112 0.34 15.24 -12.22
C TYR A 112 -0.72 15.31 -11.12
N LEU A 113 -0.39 15.92 -9.98
CA LEU A 113 -1.34 16.07 -8.88
C LEU A 113 -2.55 16.91 -9.29
N ASP A 114 -2.35 18.01 -10.02
CA ASP A 114 -3.45 18.84 -10.52
C ASP A 114 -4.37 18.03 -11.43
N ALA A 115 -3.82 17.20 -12.33
CA ALA A 115 -4.61 16.28 -13.16
C ALA A 115 -5.35 15.21 -12.32
N LEU A 116 -4.71 14.66 -11.28
CA LEU A 116 -5.32 13.67 -10.39
C LEU A 116 -6.50 14.27 -9.58
N LEU A 117 -6.36 15.52 -9.11
CA LEU A 117 -7.43 16.23 -8.41
C LEU A 117 -8.61 16.52 -9.34
N GLU A 118 -8.33 16.92 -10.58
CA GLU A 118 -9.39 17.09 -11.59
C GLU A 118 -10.09 15.77 -11.92
N GLU A 119 -9.35 14.66 -12.06
CA GLU A 119 -9.93 13.33 -12.24
C GLU A 119 -10.85 12.98 -11.04
N ALA A 120 -10.37 13.21 -9.81
CA ALA A 120 -11.18 12.97 -8.61
C ALA A 120 -12.49 13.77 -8.63
N ARG A 121 -12.45 15.04 -9.06
CA ARG A 121 -13.64 15.88 -9.22
C ARG A 121 -14.59 15.36 -10.31
N LEU A 122 -14.07 14.93 -11.46
CA LEU A 122 -14.87 14.35 -12.54
C LEU A 122 -15.57 13.07 -12.10
N VAL A 123 -14.86 12.18 -11.41
CA VAL A 123 -15.43 10.95 -10.82
C VAL A 123 -16.54 11.29 -9.82
N ALA A 124 -16.30 12.24 -8.91
CA ALA A 124 -17.31 12.67 -7.94
C ALA A 124 -18.61 13.17 -8.61
N ARG A 125 -18.49 13.89 -9.73
CA ARG A 125 -19.65 14.37 -10.52
C ARG A 125 -20.43 13.26 -11.23
N ALA A 126 -19.76 12.16 -11.58
CA ALA A 126 -20.39 11.02 -12.22
C ALA A 126 -21.11 10.09 -11.22
N LEU A 127 -20.88 10.26 -9.91
CA LEU A 127 -21.55 9.48 -8.87
C LEU A 127 -23.03 9.91 -8.71
N PRO A 128 -23.93 8.98 -8.29
CA PRO A 128 -25.35 9.29 -8.10
C PRO A 128 -25.63 10.24 -6.94
N ALA A 129 -24.67 10.39 -6.02
CA ALA A 129 -24.75 11.27 -4.85
C ALA A 129 -23.36 11.59 -4.33
N ARG A 130 -23.25 12.47 -3.32
CA ARG A 130 -22.02 12.65 -2.54
C ARG A 130 -21.80 11.43 -1.64
N MET A 131 -21.28 10.35 -2.24
CA MET A 131 -21.21 9.02 -1.62
C MET A 131 -20.24 8.98 -0.44
N ARG A 132 -20.54 8.11 0.52
CA ARG A 132 -19.75 7.88 1.72
C ARG A 132 -18.43 7.19 1.38
N ILE A 133 -17.32 7.73 1.84
CA ILE A 133 -15.99 7.15 1.73
C ILE A 133 -15.55 6.63 3.09
N GLY A 134 -15.41 5.32 3.21
CA GLY A 134 -14.88 4.66 4.40
C GLY A 134 -13.39 4.31 4.32
N HIS A 135 -12.80 4.44 3.14
CA HIS A 135 -11.41 4.06 2.89
C HIS A 135 -10.75 4.94 1.86
N ILE A 136 -9.55 5.44 2.16
CA ILE A 136 -8.70 6.15 1.21
C ILE A 136 -7.32 5.50 1.27
N HIS A 137 -6.75 5.13 0.11
CA HIS A 137 -5.42 4.58 0.02
C HIS A 137 -4.56 5.38 -0.97
N PHE A 138 -3.45 5.91 -0.49
CA PHE A 138 -2.42 6.54 -1.32
C PHE A 138 -1.32 5.51 -1.60
N GLY A 139 -1.16 5.15 -2.85
CA GLY A 139 -0.16 4.17 -3.28
C GLY A 139 0.48 4.52 -4.61
N GLY A 140 1.11 3.53 -5.24
CA GLY A 140 1.67 3.63 -6.58
C GLY A 140 3.18 3.64 -6.64
N GLY A 141 3.80 4.78 -6.89
CA GLY A 141 5.25 4.99 -6.77
C GLY A 141 5.60 5.34 -5.33
N SER A 142 5.64 6.63 -5.00
CA SER A 142 5.94 7.08 -3.64
C SER A 142 5.08 8.29 -3.26
N PRO A 143 3.99 8.12 -2.52
CA PRO A 143 3.20 9.23 -1.99
C PRO A 143 4.01 10.23 -1.17
N THR A 144 5.14 9.81 -0.60
CA THR A 144 6.08 10.69 0.13
C THR A 144 6.83 11.68 -0.76
N LEU A 145 6.63 11.65 -2.07
CA LEU A 145 7.10 12.72 -2.97
C LEU A 145 6.21 13.96 -2.96
N LEU A 146 4.96 13.84 -2.53
CA LEU A 146 4.11 15.01 -2.35
C LEU A 146 4.67 15.88 -1.23
N THR A 147 4.63 17.20 -1.41
CA THR A 147 4.91 18.10 -0.29
C THR A 147 3.85 17.91 0.81
N PRO A 148 4.16 18.22 2.09
CA PRO A 148 3.16 18.21 3.15
C PRO A 148 1.92 19.07 2.82
N GLY A 149 2.12 20.21 2.14
CA GLY A 149 1.05 21.08 1.69
C GLY A 149 0.16 20.43 0.63
N ASP A 150 0.75 19.77 -0.36
CA ASP A 150 0.01 19.10 -1.42
C ASP A 150 -0.70 17.85 -0.94
N PHE A 151 -0.13 17.11 0.02
CA PHE A 151 -0.82 16.02 0.67
C PHE A 151 -2.09 16.50 1.40
N GLY A 152 -1.97 17.60 2.17
CA GLY A 152 -3.09 18.22 2.86
C GLY A 152 -4.15 18.76 1.87
N ARG A 153 -3.72 19.42 0.78
CA ARG A 153 -4.58 19.91 -0.32
C ARG A 153 -5.38 18.77 -0.93
N THR A 154 -4.73 17.61 -1.16
CA THR A 154 -5.39 16.43 -1.72
C THR A 154 -6.52 15.93 -0.82
N LEU A 155 -6.27 15.76 0.47
CA LEU A 155 -7.31 15.33 1.40
C LEU A 155 -8.43 16.36 1.58
N ALA A 156 -8.11 17.67 1.57
CA ALA A 156 -9.11 18.74 1.59
C ALA A 156 -10.02 18.66 0.36
N HIS A 157 -9.43 18.49 -0.83
CA HIS A 157 -10.17 18.32 -2.08
C HIS A 157 -11.10 17.11 -2.08
N LEU A 158 -10.61 15.96 -1.57
CA LEU A 158 -11.46 14.77 -1.43
C LEU A 158 -12.63 15.01 -0.47
N ARG A 159 -12.40 15.69 0.66
CA ARG A 159 -13.45 16.02 1.63
C ARG A 159 -14.48 17.02 1.06
N GLU A 160 -14.08 17.88 0.15
CA GLU A 160 -15.00 18.81 -0.54
C GLU A 160 -15.96 18.05 -1.45
N HIS A 161 -15.45 17.09 -2.22
CA HIS A 161 -16.23 16.42 -3.28
C HIS A 161 -16.91 15.11 -2.83
N TYR A 162 -16.45 14.47 -1.77
CA TYR A 162 -16.97 13.21 -1.25
C TYR A 162 -17.36 13.35 0.23
N ASN A 163 -18.22 12.46 0.69
CA ASN A 163 -18.52 12.35 2.11
C ASN A 163 -17.50 11.43 2.80
N VAL A 164 -16.29 11.94 3.07
CA VAL A 164 -15.26 11.20 3.82
C VAL A 164 -15.68 11.16 5.28
N THR A 165 -15.98 9.95 5.79
CA THR A 165 -16.46 9.78 7.16
C THR A 165 -15.35 10.04 8.19
N LEU A 166 -15.73 10.41 9.41
CA LEU A 166 -14.77 10.68 10.49
C LEU A 166 -13.98 9.42 10.89
N ASP A 167 -14.57 8.25 10.71
CA ASP A 167 -13.99 6.94 10.97
C ASP A 167 -13.32 6.32 9.73
N ALA A 168 -13.19 7.07 8.62
CA ALA A 168 -12.55 6.59 7.43
C ALA A 168 -11.08 6.19 7.71
N GLU A 169 -10.69 4.99 7.27
CA GLU A 169 -9.28 4.61 7.26
C GLU A 169 -8.56 5.34 6.12
N ILE A 170 -7.53 6.11 6.45
CA ILE A 170 -6.67 6.78 5.48
C ILE A 170 -5.30 6.12 5.55
N ALA A 171 -4.97 5.34 4.52
CA ALA A 171 -3.74 4.57 4.42
C ALA A 171 -2.77 5.20 3.42
N VAL A 172 -1.47 5.20 3.74
CA VAL A 172 -0.42 5.75 2.88
C VAL A 172 0.74 4.75 2.77
N GLU A 173 1.18 4.50 1.53
CA GLU A 173 2.45 3.82 1.27
C GLU A 173 3.62 4.80 1.47
N LEU A 174 4.58 4.40 2.27
CA LEU A 174 5.72 5.22 2.67
C LEU A 174 7.03 4.63 2.18
N ASP A 175 7.84 5.46 1.56
CA ASP A 175 9.27 5.18 1.38
C ASP A 175 10.05 5.87 2.50
N PRO A 176 10.65 5.12 3.46
CA PRO A 176 11.37 5.71 4.58
C PRO A 176 12.58 6.55 4.17
N ARG A 177 13.09 6.35 2.96
CA ARG A 177 14.25 7.11 2.43
C ARG A 177 13.90 8.56 2.11
N THR A 178 12.61 8.86 1.90
CA THR A 178 12.12 10.19 1.50
C THR A 178 11.19 10.83 2.54
N ALA A 179 10.76 10.09 3.56
CA ALA A 179 9.95 10.60 4.66
C ALA A 179 10.82 11.24 5.73
N ASP A 180 10.48 12.45 6.13
CA ASP A 180 11.01 13.13 7.31
C ASP A 180 9.92 13.29 8.39
N GLU A 181 10.32 13.75 9.58
CA GLU A 181 9.39 13.92 10.70
C GLU A 181 8.31 14.96 10.40
N ALA A 182 8.66 16.04 9.70
CA ALA A 182 7.71 17.11 9.35
C ALA A 182 6.63 16.59 8.41
N TYR A 183 7.00 15.73 7.45
CA TYR A 183 6.07 15.06 6.55
C TYR A 183 5.15 14.10 7.32
N VAL A 184 5.71 13.25 8.19
CA VAL A 184 4.93 12.31 9.02
C VAL A 184 3.94 13.05 9.92
N ALA A 185 4.38 14.12 10.57
CA ALA A 185 3.52 14.97 11.39
C ALA A 185 2.37 15.61 10.57
N ALA A 186 2.66 16.07 9.35
CA ALA A 186 1.65 16.66 8.48
C ALA A 186 0.62 15.63 8.02
N MET A 187 1.05 14.41 7.64
CA MET A 187 0.14 13.31 7.31
C MET A 187 -0.77 12.94 8.47
N ALA A 188 -0.21 12.78 9.67
CA ALA A 188 -0.98 12.46 10.86
C ALA A 188 -2.05 13.54 11.17
N ARG A 189 -1.66 14.82 11.11
CA ARG A 189 -2.61 15.95 11.25
C ARG A 189 -3.69 15.96 10.17
N ALA A 190 -3.37 15.53 8.96
CA ALA A 190 -4.33 15.42 7.87
C ALA A 190 -5.32 14.25 8.05
N GLY A 191 -5.06 13.34 9.01
CA GLY A 191 -5.96 12.24 9.38
C GLY A 191 -5.52 10.87 8.87
N VAL A 192 -4.24 10.69 8.50
CA VAL A 192 -3.70 9.36 8.17
C VAL A 192 -3.75 8.48 9.42
N THR A 193 -4.33 7.28 9.26
CA THR A 193 -4.52 6.30 10.34
C THR A 193 -3.66 5.05 10.17
N ARG A 194 -3.19 4.79 8.93
CA ARG A 194 -2.38 3.62 8.59
C ARG A 194 -1.20 4.00 7.69
N ALA A 195 -0.05 3.39 7.93
CA ALA A 195 1.11 3.49 7.06
C ALA A 195 1.56 2.10 6.60
N SER A 196 1.88 1.94 5.30
CA SER A 196 2.57 0.77 4.77
C SER A 196 3.99 1.17 4.38
N ILE A 197 4.97 0.52 4.97
CA ILE A 197 6.39 0.86 4.82
C ILE A 197 7.06 -0.18 3.93
N GLY A 198 7.53 0.25 2.75
CA GLY A 198 8.35 -0.59 1.90
C GLY A 198 9.72 -0.82 2.52
N VAL A 199 10.00 -2.04 2.97
CA VAL A 199 11.29 -2.45 3.53
C VAL A 199 12.04 -3.36 2.57
N GLN A 200 11.40 -4.41 2.11
CA GLN A 200 11.88 -5.46 1.22
C GLN A 200 12.93 -6.37 1.87
N ASP A 201 14.08 -5.85 2.25
CA ASP A 201 15.17 -6.57 2.93
C ASP A 201 16.06 -5.61 3.73
N PHE A 202 16.67 -6.10 4.82
CA PHE A 202 17.63 -5.34 5.63
C PHE A 202 19.09 -5.76 5.39
N ASP A 203 19.35 -6.73 4.52
CA ASP A 203 20.73 -7.08 4.12
C ASP A 203 21.30 -6.04 3.15
N ALA A 204 22.45 -5.47 3.47
CA ALA A 204 23.04 -4.39 2.69
C ALA A 204 23.44 -4.83 1.26
N ARG A 205 23.81 -6.11 1.07
CA ARG A 205 24.18 -6.64 -0.24
C ARG A 205 22.94 -6.80 -1.12
N VAL A 206 21.83 -7.27 -0.53
CA VAL A 206 20.53 -7.36 -1.19
C VAL A 206 20.04 -5.96 -1.55
N GLN A 207 20.04 -5.02 -0.61
CA GLN A 207 19.61 -3.63 -0.83
C GLN A 207 20.37 -2.96 -1.98
N LYS A 208 21.70 -3.17 -2.05
CA LYS A 208 22.52 -2.66 -3.15
C LYS A 208 22.12 -3.28 -4.49
N ALA A 209 21.83 -4.58 -4.52
CA ALA A 209 21.48 -5.31 -5.72
C ALA A 209 20.12 -4.90 -6.29
N ILE A 210 19.20 -4.44 -5.45
CA ILE A 210 17.85 -4.01 -5.87
C ILE A 210 17.73 -2.48 -5.99
N ASN A 211 18.84 -1.74 -5.88
CA ASN A 211 18.85 -0.27 -5.88
C ASN A 211 17.93 0.35 -4.82
N ARG A 212 17.92 -0.24 -3.60
CA ARG A 212 17.13 0.28 -2.47
C ARG A 212 17.97 0.26 -1.20
N ILE A 213 18.90 1.19 -1.08
CA ILE A 213 19.73 1.32 0.12
C ILE A 213 18.89 2.00 1.21
N GLN A 214 18.49 1.20 2.19
CA GLN A 214 17.60 1.60 3.28
C GLN A 214 18.04 0.90 4.57
N PRO A 215 19.05 1.45 5.28
CA PRO A 215 19.51 0.90 6.55
C PRO A 215 18.34 0.76 7.55
N HIS A 216 18.44 -0.22 8.44
CA HIS A 216 17.41 -0.54 9.42
C HIS A 216 17.03 0.67 10.30
N ASP A 217 18.01 1.49 10.70
CA ASP A 217 17.79 2.68 11.53
C ASP A 217 16.92 3.74 10.84
N VAL A 218 17.00 3.86 9.51
CA VAL A 218 16.12 4.75 8.73
C VAL A 218 14.66 4.32 8.88
N THR A 219 14.41 3.02 8.74
CA THR A 219 13.07 2.46 8.91
C THR A 219 12.59 2.61 10.37
N ALA A 220 13.44 2.28 11.34
CA ALA A 220 13.12 2.39 12.75
C ALA A 220 12.75 3.82 13.17
N ARG A 221 13.49 4.80 12.65
CA ARG A 221 13.24 6.23 12.89
C ARG A 221 11.88 6.68 12.37
N VAL A 222 11.53 6.32 11.13
CA VAL A 222 10.20 6.64 10.55
C VAL A 222 9.07 6.00 11.35
N ILE A 223 9.24 4.76 11.80
CA ILE A 223 8.26 4.09 12.68
C ILE A 223 8.12 4.82 14.01
N GLY A 224 9.24 5.30 14.57
CA GLY A 224 9.22 6.12 15.79
C GLY A 224 8.39 7.39 15.60
N TRP A 225 8.60 8.12 14.51
CA TRP A 225 7.81 9.32 14.18
C TRP A 225 6.33 9.02 13.97
N LEU A 226 6.00 7.96 13.23
CA LEU A 226 4.60 7.54 13.01
C LEU A 226 3.88 7.32 14.34
N ARG A 227 4.50 6.57 15.26
CA ARG A 227 3.92 6.30 16.58
C ARG A 227 3.81 7.55 17.45
N ALA A 228 4.84 8.40 17.44
CA ALA A 228 4.85 9.67 18.17
C ALA A 228 3.70 10.60 17.74
N HIS A 229 3.31 10.53 16.46
CA HIS A 229 2.20 11.30 15.90
C HIS A 229 0.86 10.53 15.84
N GLY A 230 0.74 9.38 16.54
CA GLY A 230 -0.52 8.65 16.70
C GLY A 230 -0.86 7.66 15.59
N VAL A 231 0.01 7.45 14.59
CA VAL A 231 -0.18 6.45 13.54
C VAL A 231 0.41 5.12 14.01
N SER A 232 -0.41 4.26 14.61
CA SER A 232 0.01 2.98 15.19
C SER A 232 -0.25 1.77 14.27
N ALA A 233 -1.15 1.89 13.30
CA ALA A 233 -1.43 0.82 12.34
C ALA A 233 -0.35 0.80 11.25
N ILE A 234 0.75 0.08 11.52
CA ILE A 234 1.93 0.03 10.65
C ILE A 234 2.02 -1.34 10.00
N ASN A 235 2.06 -1.37 8.66
CA ASN A 235 2.41 -2.52 7.86
C ASN A 235 3.85 -2.41 7.37
N MET A 236 4.55 -3.53 7.27
CA MET A 236 5.85 -3.62 6.61
C MET A 236 5.78 -4.56 5.42
N ASP A 237 6.31 -4.12 4.28
CA ASP A 237 6.39 -4.94 3.07
C ASP A 237 7.79 -5.52 2.95
N LEU A 238 7.88 -6.86 2.93
CA LEU A 238 9.10 -7.63 2.74
C LEU A 238 9.01 -8.42 1.43
N CYS A 239 10.16 -8.70 0.82
CA CYS A 239 10.23 -9.46 -0.42
C CYS A 239 11.23 -10.60 -0.31
N TYR A 240 10.82 -11.81 -0.70
CA TYR A 240 11.71 -12.97 -0.77
C TYR A 240 12.06 -13.32 -2.21
N GLY A 241 13.19 -14.01 -2.41
CA GLY A 241 13.69 -14.37 -3.73
C GLY A 241 14.49 -13.28 -4.44
N LEU A 242 14.87 -12.22 -3.72
CA LEU A 242 15.69 -11.12 -4.24
C LEU A 242 17.12 -11.60 -4.55
N PRO A 243 17.83 -10.91 -5.49
CA PRO A 243 19.24 -11.22 -5.77
C PRO A 243 20.10 -11.22 -4.52
N TYR A 244 20.98 -12.22 -4.40
CA TYR A 244 21.87 -12.47 -3.26
C TYR A 244 21.19 -12.78 -1.92
N GLN A 245 19.89 -12.83 -1.86
CA GLN A 245 19.17 -13.23 -0.67
C GLN A 245 19.35 -14.72 -0.40
N THR A 246 19.50 -15.09 0.86
CA THR A 246 19.53 -16.48 1.34
C THR A 246 18.44 -16.67 2.38
N VAL A 247 18.07 -17.89 2.68
CA VAL A 247 17.13 -18.18 3.77
C VAL A 247 17.58 -17.56 5.08
N ALA A 248 18.87 -17.67 5.40
CA ALA A 248 19.43 -17.10 6.63
C ALA A 248 19.34 -15.57 6.66
N SER A 249 19.65 -14.87 5.54
CA SER A 249 19.56 -13.39 5.47
C SER A 249 18.12 -12.93 5.55
N LEU A 250 17.16 -13.65 4.90
CA LEU A 250 15.74 -13.32 4.98
C LEU A 250 15.21 -13.51 6.40
N LEU A 251 15.56 -14.60 7.09
CA LEU A 251 15.17 -14.79 8.49
C LEU A 251 15.71 -13.67 9.38
N GLY A 252 16.96 -13.24 9.17
CA GLY A 252 17.52 -12.08 9.85
C GLY A 252 16.75 -10.77 9.55
N THR A 253 16.27 -10.60 8.33
CA THR A 253 15.40 -9.46 7.95
C THR A 253 14.05 -9.55 8.66
N VAL A 254 13.44 -10.74 8.72
CA VAL A 254 12.15 -10.95 9.43
C VAL A 254 12.32 -10.67 10.93
N ASP A 255 13.39 -11.17 11.57
CA ASP A 255 13.65 -10.92 12.98
C ASP A 255 13.80 -9.40 13.28
N LYS A 256 14.54 -8.68 12.43
CA LYS A 256 14.70 -7.21 12.54
C LYS A 256 13.37 -6.48 12.33
N ALA A 257 12.56 -6.91 11.35
CA ALA A 257 11.23 -6.34 11.10
C ALA A 257 10.29 -6.60 12.29
N ALA A 258 10.27 -7.82 12.81
CA ALA A 258 9.44 -8.18 13.98
C ALA A 258 9.83 -7.40 15.24
N ALA A 259 11.13 -7.14 15.45
CA ALA A 259 11.61 -6.33 16.57
C ALA A 259 11.11 -4.87 16.53
N LEU A 260 10.76 -4.35 15.35
CA LEU A 260 10.11 -3.04 15.20
C LEU A 260 8.61 -3.07 15.53
N ALA A 261 8.06 -4.23 15.88
CA ALA A 261 6.68 -4.44 16.31
C ALA A 261 5.62 -3.82 15.38
N PRO A 262 5.62 -4.14 14.07
CA PRO A 262 4.57 -3.68 13.16
C PRO A 262 3.24 -4.38 13.50
N SER A 263 2.11 -3.78 13.11
CA SER A 263 0.79 -4.42 13.25
C SER A 263 0.62 -5.58 12.25
N ARG A 264 1.36 -5.53 11.13
CA ARG A 264 1.28 -6.51 10.06
C ARG A 264 2.58 -6.53 9.25
N ILE A 265 2.92 -7.70 8.73
CA ILE A 265 3.96 -7.89 7.72
C ILE A 265 3.31 -8.49 6.48
N ALA A 266 3.54 -7.88 5.32
CA ALA A 266 3.21 -8.46 4.02
C ALA A 266 4.50 -8.98 3.40
N LEU A 267 4.53 -10.28 3.07
CA LEU A 267 5.69 -10.94 2.48
C LEU A 267 5.37 -11.36 1.05
N PHE A 268 6.06 -10.78 0.08
CA PHE A 268 5.86 -11.00 -1.35
C PHE A 268 7.00 -11.81 -1.96
N GLY A 269 6.67 -12.66 -2.92
CA GLY A 269 7.67 -13.31 -3.78
C GLY A 269 8.13 -12.36 -4.88
N TYR A 270 9.44 -12.25 -5.10
CA TYR A 270 10.00 -11.52 -6.24
C TYR A 270 9.59 -12.21 -7.55
N ALA A 271 9.01 -11.45 -8.45
CA ALA A 271 8.70 -11.94 -9.80
C ALA A 271 9.84 -11.60 -10.75
N HIS A 272 10.51 -12.63 -11.25
CA HIS A 272 11.39 -12.48 -12.40
C HIS A 272 10.52 -12.37 -13.65
N VAL A 273 10.55 -11.20 -14.30
CA VAL A 273 9.86 -10.92 -15.57
C VAL A 273 10.90 -10.69 -16.65
#